data_baf0de1fdbc7a257818cf46f8c308667
#
_entry.id   baf0de1fdbc7a257818cf46f8c308667
#
_cell.length_a   1.000
_cell.length_b   1.000
_cell.length_c   1.000
_cell.angle_alpha   90.00
_cell.angle_beta   90.00
_cell.angle_gamma   90.00
#
_symmetry.space_group_name_H-M   'P 1'
#
loop_
_entity.id
_entity.type
_entity.pdbx_description
1 polymer ?
#
loop_
_entity_poly.entity_id
_entity_poly.type
_entity_poly.pdbx_seq_one_letter_code
_entity_poly.pdbx_strand_id
1 'polypeptide(L)'
;SKQCVWEVVAPPNHAVFLNFTHFDLEGTRFHYTKCNYDYLIIYSKMRDNRLKKIGIYCGHELPPVVNSEQSVLRLEFYSDRTVQRSGFVAKFVIDVDECSMNNGGCQHRCRNTFGSYQCNCRNGYTLAENGHNCTETRCKFEITTSYGVLQSPNYPEDYPRNIYCYWHFQTVLGHRIQLTFHDFEVESHQECIYDYVAIYDGRSENSSTLGIYCGGREPYAVIASTNEMFMVLATDAGLQRKGFKATFVSECGGYLRATNHSQTFYSHPRYGSRPYKRNMYCDWRIQADPESSVKIRFLHFEIEYSERCDYDYLEIT
;
A
#
# COMPACT_ATOMS: atom_id res chain seq x y z
N SER A 1 -23.01 27.52 -13.73
CA SER A 1 -22.80 26.37 -12.86
C SER A 1 -24.08 25.57 -12.71
N LYS A 2 -23.98 24.25 -12.72
CA LYS A 2 -25.10 23.33 -12.52
C LYS A 2 -24.67 22.25 -11.51
N GLN A 3 -25.64 21.79 -10.74
CA GLN A 3 -25.51 20.61 -9.90
C GLN A 3 -26.61 19.63 -10.29
N CYS A 4 -26.21 18.42 -10.65
CA CYS A 4 -27.14 17.34 -10.97
C CYS A 4 -26.89 16.17 -10.03
N VAL A 5 -27.97 15.57 -9.54
CA VAL A 5 -27.90 14.44 -8.62
C VAL A 5 -28.72 13.30 -9.18
N TRP A 6 -28.14 12.10 -9.19
CA TRP A 6 -28.82 10.86 -9.54
C TRP A 6 -28.67 9.87 -8.39
N GLU A 7 -29.72 9.16 -8.09
CA GLU A 7 -29.69 8.00 -7.21
C GLU A 7 -30.15 6.77 -8.02
N VAL A 8 -29.27 5.78 -8.11
CA VAL A 8 -29.60 4.47 -8.67
C VAL A 8 -29.90 3.56 -7.50
N VAL A 9 -31.12 3.06 -7.43
CA VAL A 9 -31.60 2.23 -6.33
C VAL A 9 -31.83 0.81 -6.82
N ALA A 10 -31.09 -0.13 -6.25
CA ALA A 10 -31.28 -1.56 -6.44
C ALA A 10 -32.26 -2.14 -5.40
N PRO A 11 -32.89 -3.29 -5.67
CA PRO A 11 -33.65 -4.00 -4.64
C PRO A 11 -32.80 -4.32 -3.41
N PRO A 12 -33.41 -4.61 -2.25
CA PRO A 12 -32.67 -5.08 -1.07
C PRO A 12 -31.75 -6.28 -1.42
N ASN A 13 -30.57 -6.32 -0.80
CA ASN A 13 -29.54 -7.34 -1.02
C ASN A 13 -28.97 -7.39 -2.46
N HIS A 14 -29.08 -6.29 -3.19
CA HIS A 14 -28.43 -6.11 -4.49
C HIS A 14 -27.51 -4.89 -4.44
N ALA A 15 -26.44 -4.95 -5.20
CA ALA A 15 -25.51 -3.86 -5.42
C ALA A 15 -25.68 -3.26 -6.82
N VAL A 16 -25.25 -2.01 -6.97
CA VAL A 16 -25.21 -1.31 -8.25
C VAL A 16 -23.77 -1.27 -8.76
N PHE A 17 -23.55 -1.78 -9.95
CA PHE A 17 -22.28 -1.67 -10.68
C PHE A 17 -22.42 -0.60 -11.75
N LEU A 18 -21.51 0.38 -11.73
CA LEU A 18 -21.46 1.50 -12.66
C LEU A 18 -20.18 1.43 -13.47
N ASN A 19 -20.31 1.45 -14.79
CA ASN A 19 -19.19 1.45 -15.73
C ASN A 19 -19.30 2.64 -16.67
N PHE A 20 -18.23 3.42 -16.81
CA PHE A 20 -18.16 4.55 -17.72
C PHE A 20 -17.65 4.10 -19.09
N THR A 21 -18.37 4.49 -20.14
CA THR A 21 -17.97 4.26 -21.53
C THR A 21 -17.44 5.50 -22.21
N HIS A 22 -17.71 6.67 -21.63
CA HIS A 22 -17.17 7.97 -22.04
C HIS A 22 -17.05 8.84 -20.78
N PHE A 23 -15.96 9.62 -20.69
CA PHE A 23 -15.74 10.56 -19.61
C PHE A 23 -14.82 11.69 -20.06
N ASP A 24 -15.33 12.92 -20.07
CA ASP A 24 -14.59 14.12 -20.43
C ASP A 24 -15.19 15.33 -19.69
N LEU A 25 -14.58 15.67 -18.58
CA LEU A 25 -14.92 16.83 -17.74
C LEU A 25 -13.74 17.80 -17.72
N GLU A 26 -13.97 19.04 -17.28
CA GLU A 26 -12.87 19.97 -17.07
C GLU A 26 -11.91 19.44 -16.00
N GLY A 27 -10.61 19.49 -16.27
CA GLY A 27 -9.57 19.04 -15.35
C GLY A 27 -8.23 18.91 -16.04
N THR A 28 -7.14 19.00 -15.31
CA THR A 28 -5.80 18.87 -15.84
C THR A 28 -5.17 17.53 -15.52
N ARG A 29 -4.45 16.98 -16.48
CA ARG A 29 -3.74 15.69 -16.44
C ARG A 29 -2.64 15.59 -15.36
N PHE A 30 -2.23 16.72 -14.75
CA PHE A 30 -0.96 16.81 -14.04
C PHE A 30 -1.03 17.03 -12.53
N HIS A 31 -2.21 17.06 -11.90
CA HIS A 31 -2.27 17.20 -10.44
C HIS A 31 -3.24 16.22 -9.79
N TYR A 32 -2.66 15.24 -9.15
CA TYR A 32 -3.27 14.11 -8.44
C TYR A 32 -4.18 14.45 -7.25
N THR A 33 -4.61 15.70 -7.02
CA THR A 33 -5.19 15.99 -5.72
C THR A 33 -6.47 16.80 -5.68
N LYS A 34 -6.91 17.49 -6.73
CA LYS A 34 -8.16 18.26 -6.61
C LYS A 34 -8.86 18.47 -7.96
N CYS A 35 -10.04 17.89 -8.10
CA CYS A 35 -11.02 18.32 -9.07
C CYS A 35 -11.61 19.66 -8.60
N ASN A 36 -11.15 20.78 -9.15
CA ASN A 36 -11.48 22.14 -8.68
C ASN A 36 -12.57 22.85 -9.50
N TYR A 37 -12.89 22.32 -10.70
CA TYR A 37 -13.81 22.92 -11.65
C TYR A 37 -15.03 22.04 -11.83
N ASP A 38 -15.07 21.26 -12.92
CA ASP A 38 -16.12 20.29 -13.16
C ASP A 38 -15.74 18.94 -12.58
N TYR A 39 -16.66 18.29 -11.86
CA TYR A 39 -16.36 16.99 -11.29
C TYR A 39 -17.61 16.16 -11.01
N LEU A 40 -17.40 14.86 -10.93
CA LEU A 40 -18.38 13.87 -10.53
C LEU A 40 -17.94 13.24 -9.21
N ILE A 41 -18.79 13.33 -8.18
CA ILE A 41 -18.59 12.59 -6.93
C ILE A 41 -19.54 11.41 -6.91
N ILE A 42 -19.04 10.25 -6.49
CA ILE A 42 -19.83 9.04 -6.35
C ILE A 42 -19.82 8.60 -4.89
N TYR A 43 -20.99 8.29 -4.39
CA TYR A 43 -21.22 7.84 -3.02
C TYR A 43 -21.99 6.52 -3.01
N SER A 44 -21.68 5.64 -2.05
CA SER A 44 -22.57 4.59 -1.59
C SER A 44 -23.42 5.12 -0.44
N LYS A 45 -24.74 4.96 -0.49
CA LYS A 45 -25.63 5.34 0.58
C LYS A 45 -25.78 4.17 1.54
N MET A 46 -25.38 4.37 2.78
CA MET A 46 -25.38 3.37 3.84
C MET A 46 -26.81 3.18 4.41
N ARG A 47 -27.04 2.07 5.12
CA ARG A 47 -28.37 1.76 5.74
C ARG A 47 -28.85 2.83 6.70
N ASP A 48 -27.95 3.58 7.32
CA ASP A 48 -28.23 4.69 8.22
C ASP A 48 -28.37 6.05 7.49
N ASN A 49 -28.57 6.03 6.17
CA ASN A 49 -28.63 7.19 5.28
C ASN A 49 -27.33 8.02 5.16
N ARG A 50 -26.24 7.65 5.81
CA ARG A 50 -24.94 8.31 5.59
C ARG A 50 -24.43 8.04 4.18
N LEU A 51 -23.77 9.04 3.61
CA LEU A 51 -23.11 8.93 2.31
C LEU A 51 -21.64 8.60 2.53
N LYS A 52 -21.23 7.43 2.07
CA LYS A 52 -19.82 7.04 2.03
C LYS A 52 -19.26 7.37 0.65
N LYS A 53 -18.31 8.29 0.58
CA LYS A 53 -17.67 8.68 -0.67
C LYS A 53 -16.84 7.52 -1.22
N ILE A 54 -17.10 7.14 -2.47
CA ILE A 54 -16.32 6.14 -3.21
C ILE A 54 -15.20 6.83 -3.98
N GLY A 55 -15.49 7.94 -4.67
CA GLY A 55 -14.48 8.67 -5.43
C GLY A 55 -14.96 10.03 -5.90
N ILE A 56 -13.99 10.82 -6.40
CA ILE A 56 -14.21 12.05 -7.13
C ILE A 56 -13.43 11.97 -8.44
N TYR A 57 -14.06 12.33 -9.54
CA TYR A 57 -13.53 12.15 -10.89
C TYR A 57 -13.70 13.42 -11.72
N CYS A 58 -12.65 13.77 -12.46
CA CYS A 58 -12.59 14.89 -13.42
C CYS A 58 -11.56 14.59 -14.49
N GLY A 59 -11.45 15.44 -15.52
CA GLY A 59 -10.56 15.21 -16.66
C GLY A 59 -11.16 14.25 -17.67
N HIS A 60 -10.32 13.52 -18.40
CA HIS A 60 -10.74 12.67 -19.53
C HIS A 60 -10.38 11.18 -19.36
N GLU A 61 -9.84 10.79 -18.23
CA GLU A 61 -9.58 9.38 -17.93
C GLU A 61 -10.87 8.71 -17.46
N LEU A 62 -11.17 7.54 -18.03
CA LEU A 62 -12.32 6.75 -17.61
C LEU A 62 -12.17 6.36 -16.13
N PRO A 63 -13.15 6.69 -15.27
CA PRO A 63 -13.18 6.15 -13.92
C PRO A 63 -13.21 4.61 -13.93
N PRO A 64 -12.62 3.95 -12.90
CA PRO A 64 -12.74 2.51 -12.76
C PRO A 64 -14.21 2.10 -12.57
N VAL A 65 -14.51 0.82 -12.79
CA VAL A 65 -15.82 0.28 -12.46
C VAL A 65 -16.11 0.51 -10.97
N VAL A 66 -17.24 1.14 -10.69
CA VAL A 66 -17.68 1.48 -9.34
C VAL A 66 -18.74 0.49 -8.88
N ASN A 67 -18.56 -0.04 -7.68
CA ASN A 67 -19.53 -0.90 -7.01
C ASN A 67 -20.10 -0.16 -5.79
N SER A 68 -21.42 -0.16 -5.63
CA SER A 68 -22.06 0.31 -4.40
C SER A 68 -21.86 -0.70 -3.27
N GLU A 69 -21.55 -0.22 -2.06
CA GLU A 69 -21.43 -1.10 -0.87
C GLU A 69 -22.81 -1.52 -0.32
N GLN A 70 -23.84 -0.87 -0.76
CA GLN A 70 -25.24 -1.12 -0.41
C GLN A 70 -26.11 -0.95 -1.66
N SER A 71 -27.41 -1.07 -1.52
CA SER A 71 -28.36 -1.02 -2.64
C SER A 71 -28.52 0.34 -3.32
N VAL A 72 -27.85 1.40 -2.87
CA VAL A 72 -28.01 2.73 -3.45
C VAL A 72 -26.68 3.35 -3.80
N LEU A 73 -26.52 3.72 -5.06
CA LEU A 73 -25.42 4.51 -5.58
C LEU A 73 -25.92 5.94 -5.87
N ARG A 74 -25.26 6.94 -5.29
CA ARG A 74 -25.57 8.35 -5.52
C ARG A 74 -24.41 9.01 -6.27
N LEU A 75 -24.76 9.71 -7.35
CA LEU A 75 -23.86 10.48 -8.18
C LEU A 75 -24.21 11.96 -8.06
N GLU A 76 -23.20 12.79 -7.86
CA GLU A 76 -23.33 14.26 -7.82
C GLU A 76 -22.37 14.87 -8.82
N PHE A 77 -22.90 15.48 -9.86
CA PHE A 77 -22.15 16.19 -10.88
C PHE A 77 -22.21 17.69 -10.62
N TYR A 78 -21.06 18.32 -10.61
CA TYR A 78 -20.90 19.77 -10.46
C TYR A 78 -20.22 20.33 -11.70
N SER A 79 -20.73 21.41 -12.23
CA SER A 79 -20.05 22.18 -13.26
C SER A 79 -20.01 23.67 -12.93
N ASP A 80 -18.91 24.31 -13.24
CA ASP A 80 -18.76 25.75 -13.06
C ASP A 80 -19.32 26.56 -14.26
N ARG A 81 -18.81 27.75 -14.55
CA ARG A 81 -19.30 28.63 -15.62
C ARG A 81 -18.31 28.79 -16.77
N THR A 82 -17.17 28.10 -16.73
CA THR A 82 -16.05 28.40 -17.61
C THR A 82 -15.96 27.45 -18.78
N VAL A 83 -15.29 26.32 -18.65
CA VAL A 83 -14.99 25.40 -19.74
C VAL A 83 -16.03 24.31 -19.86
N GLN A 84 -16.60 24.13 -21.04
CA GLN A 84 -17.55 23.05 -21.31
C GLN A 84 -16.86 21.88 -21.98
N ARG A 85 -17.14 20.67 -21.53
CA ARG A 85 -16.69 19.42 -22.10
C ARG A 85 -17.86 18.53 -22.52
N SER A 86 -17.55 17.38 -23.14
CA SER A 86 -18.59 16.46 -23.62
C SER A 86 -19.35 15.71 -22.51
N GLY A 87 -18.84 15.70 -21.27
CA GLY A 87 -19.50 15.07 -20.14
C GLY A 87 -19.15 13.59 -20.03
N PHE A 88 -20.12 12.79 -19.60
CA PHE A 88 -19.90 11.35 -19.41
C PHE A 88 -21.08 10.50 -19.86
N VAL A 89 -20.76 9.25 -20.22
CA VAL A 89 -21.75 8.18 -20.45
C VAL A 89 -21.41 7.01 -19.53
N ALA A 90 -22.38 6.61 -18.73
CA ALA A 90 -22.22 5.49 -17.82
C ALA A 90 -23.35 4.46 -18.01
N LYS A 91 -23.00 3.19 -17.93
CA LYS A 91 -23.93 2.07 -17.88
C LYS A 91 -23.97 1.52 -16.47
N PHE A 92 -25.15 1.19 -15.98
CA PHE A 92 -25.26 0.51 -14.69
C PHE A 92 -26.02 -0.80 -14.83
N VAL A 93 -25.68 -1.72 -13.97
CA VAL A 93 -26.38 -3.00 -13.79
C VAL A 93 -26.54 -3.25 -12.30
N ILE A 94 -27.54 -4.05 -11.93
CA ILE A 94 -27.74 -4.51 -10.57
C ILE A 94 -27.42 -5.99 -10.49
N ASP A 95 -26.86 -6.39 -9.38
CA ASP A 95 -26.49 -7.78 -9.12
C ASP A 95 -26.75 -8.13 -7.65
N VAL A 96 -26.86 -9.41 -7.34
CA VAL A 96 -27.03 -9.87 -5.97
C VAL A 96 -25.80 -9.49 -5.15
N ASP A 97 -26.01 -8.96 -3.96
CA ASP A 97 -24.94 -8.74 -3.00
C ASP A 97 -24.94 -9.91 -1.99
N GLU A 98 -24.21 -10.97 -2.33
CA GLU A 98 -24.10 -12.15 -1.48
C GLU A 98 -23.48 -11.81 -0.13
N CYS A 99 -22.62 -10.79 -0.08
CA CYS A 99 -21.99 -10.33 1.15
C CYS A 99 -23.00 -9.71 2.14
N SER A 100 -24.12 -9.17 1.64
CA SER A 100 -25.19 -8.62 2.48
C SER A 100 -25.97 -9.69 3.24
N MET A 101 -25.87 -10.96 2.81
CA MET A 101 -26.54 -12.12 3.39
C MET A 101 -25.52 -13.02 4.10
N ASN A 102 -25.51 -12.99 5.43
CA ASN A 102 -24.61 -13.80 6.26
C ASN A 102 -23.14 -13.74 5.79
N ASN A 103 -22.66 -12.51 5.43
CA ASN A 103 -21.31 -12.26 4.95
C ASN A 103 -20.88 -13.18 3.77
N GLY A 104 -21.83 -13.59 2.90
CA GLY A 104 -21.59 -14.58 1.82
C GLY A 104 -21.12 -15.95 2.31
N GLY A 105 -21.32 -16.29 3.59
CA GLY A 105 -20.76 -17.48 4.21
C GLY A 105 -19.25 -17.40 4.46
N CYS A 106 -18.60 -16.25 4.22
CA CYS A 106 -17.17 -16.05 4.47
C CYS A 106 -16.87 -15.95 5.96
N GLN A 107 -15.84 -16.65 6.41
CA GLN A 107 -15.40 -16.61 7.81
C GLN A 107 -14.86 -15.23 8.22
N HIS A 108 -14.12 -14.54 7.33
CA HIS A 108 -13.58 -13.22 7.62
C HIS A 108 -14.25 -12.13 6.77
N ARG A 109 -13.72 -11.77 5.64
CA ARG A 109 -14.21 -10.66 4.81
C ARG A 109 -14.85 -11.20 3.54
N CYS A 110 -15.99 -10.66 3.21
CA CYS A 110 -16.63 -10.86 1.94
C CYS A 110 -16.45 -9.64 1.06
N ARG A 111 -16.14 -9.83 -0.20
CA ARG A 111 -16.08 -8.81 -1.24
C ARG A 111 -17.03 -9.18 -2.36
N ASN A 112 -18.09 -8.39 -2.53
CA ASN A 112 -19.02 -8.57 -3.64
C ASN A 112 -18.35 -8.22 -4.97
N THR A 113 -18.60 -9.04 -6.00
CA THR A 113 -18.13 -8.85 -7.38
C THR A 113 -19.32 -9.02 -8.30
N PHE A 114 -19.20 -8.59 -9.56
CA PHE A 114 -20.29 -8.79 -10.51
C PHE A 114 -20.50 -10.28 -10.81
N GLY A 115 -21.70 -10.78 -10.56
CA GLY A 115 -22.12 -12.17 -10.76
C GLY A 115 -21.58 -13.17 -9.74
N SER A 116 -20.89 -12.71 -8.66
CA SER A 116 -20.30 -13.58 -7.65
C SER A 116 -19.73 -12.77 -6.47
N TYR A 117 -19.09 -13.44 -5.54
CA TYR A 117 -18.36 -12.82 -4.43
C TYR A 117 -17.03 -13.53 -4.17
N GLN A 118 -16.19 -12.93 -3.36
CA GLN A 118 -14.90 -13.47 -2.95
C GLN A 118 -14.74 -13.35 -1.45
N CYS A 119 -14.40 -14.46 -0.81
CA CYS A 119 -13.96 -14.44 0.57
C CYS A 119 -12.47 -14.08 0.64
N ASN A 120 -12.14 -13.19 1.56
CA ASN A 120 -10.77 -12.79 1.83
C ASN A 120 -10.47 -13.01 3.30
N CYS A 121 -9.30 -13.54 3.59
CA CYS A 121 -8.85 -13.73 4.95
C CYS A 121 -8.16 -12.47 5.49
N ARG A 122 -8.18 -12.29 6.81
CA ARG A 122 -7.36 -11.30 7.51
C ARG A 122 -5.89 -11.70 7.38
N ASN A 123 -4.99 -10.75 7.60
CA ASN A 123 -3.55 -11.04 7.62
C ASN A 123 -3.25 -12.16 8.62
N GLY A 124 -2.38 -13.09 8.25
CA GLY A 124 -2.07 -14.28 9.05
C GLY A 124 -2.96 -15.50 8.77
N TYR A 125 -3.93 -15.36 7.87
CA TYR A 125 -4.82 -16.46 7.45
C TYR A 125 -4.84 -16.59 5.94
N THR A 126 -4.91 -17.84 5.46
CA THR A 126 -5.17 -18.16 4.04
C THR A 126 -6.54 -18.77 3.87
N LEU A 127 -7.13 -18.51 2.71
CA LEU A 127 -8.39 -19.11 2.33
C LEU A 127 -8.21 -20.63 2.17
N ALA A 128 -9.03 -21.39 2.86
CA ALA A 128 -9.06 -22.83 2.76
C ALA A 128 -9.63 -23.27 1.39
N GLU A 129 -9.45 -24.55 1.02
CA GLU A 129 -9.93 -25.09 -0.25
C GLU A 129 -11.44 -24.96 -0.46
N ASN A 130 -12.22 -24.85 0.62
CA ASN A 130 -13.67 -24.63 0.52
C ASN A 130 -14.05 -23.22 0.09
N GLY A 131 -13.09 -22.31 -0.08
CA GLY A 131 -13.33 -20.94 -0.54
C GLY A 131 -14.00 -20.01 0.48
N HIS A 132 -14.27 -20.45 1.72
CA HIS A 132 -15.04 -19.71 2.73
C HIS A 132 -14.32 -19.58 4.08
N ASN A 133 -13.65 -20.64 4.51
CA ASN A 133 -12.95 -20.68 5.77
C ASN A 133 -11.54 -20.12 5.62
N CYS A 134 -11.03 -19.55 6.72
CA CYS A 134 -9.67 -19.05 6.80
C CYS A 134 -8.90 -19.90 7.78
N THR A 135 -7.84 -20.53 7.33
CA THR A 135 -6.93 -21.31 8.18
C THR A 135 -5.73 -20.46 8.54
N GLU A 136 -5.27 -20.54 9.76
CA GLU A 136 -4.00 -19.91 10.16
C GLU A 136 -2.89 -20.42 9.25
N THR A 137 -2.27 -19.50 8.52
CA THR A 137 -1.05 -19.80 7.82
C THR A 137 0.13 -19.53 8.73
N ARG A 138 1.20 -20.27 8.52
CA ARG A 138 2.53 -19.78 8.89
C ARG A 138 2.66 -18.43 8.18
N CYS A 139 2.51 -17.32 8.91
CA CYS A 139 2.49 -15.97 8.38
C CYS A 139 3.84 -15.64 7.74
N LYS A 140 3.93 -15.89 6.45
CA LYS A 140 5.13 -15.69 5.63
C LYS A 140 4.80 -14.69 4.54
N PHE A 141 5.41 -13.53 4.61
CA PHE A 141 5.10 -12.45 3.69
C PHE A 141 6.34 -12.05 2.91
N GLU A 142 6.30 -12.21 1.60
CA GLU A 142 7.30 -11.67 0.67
C GLU A 142 6.79 -10.32 0.14
N ILE A 143 7.50 -9.25 0.44
CA ILE A 143 7.08 -7.87 0.16
C ILE A 143 8.06 -7.24 -0.83
N THR A 144 7.60 -7.02 -2.05
CA THR A 144 8.37 -6.40 -3.13
C THR A 144 7.85 -5.03 -3.55
N THR A 145 6.78 -4.55 -2.89
CA THR A 145 6.23 -3.22 -3.15
C THR A 145 7.09 -2.13 -2.50
N SER A 146 7.10 -0.94 -3.08
CA SER A 146 7.90 0.18 -2.59
C SER A 146 7.32 0.89 -1.36
N TYR A 147 6.10 0.57 -0.95
CA TYR A 147 5.45 1.10 0.25
C TYR A 147 4.24 0.25 0.62
N GLY A 148 3.83 0.31 1.86
CA GLY A 148 2.64 -0.38 2.32
C GLY A 148 2.39 -0.24 3.82
N VAL A 149 1.34 -0.91 4.26
CA VAL A 149 0.94 -1.01 5.67
C VAL A 149 1.02 -2.46 6.09
N LEU A 150 1.59 -2.71 7.24
CA LEU A 150 1.61 -4.03 7.88
C LEU A 150 0.88 -3.99 9.22
N GLN A 151 0.42 -5.16 9.60
CA GLN A 151 -0.22 -5.37 10.91
C GLN A 151 0.13 -6.78 11.40
N SER A 152 0.25 -6.93 12.71
CA SER A 152 0.27 -8.26 13.32
C SER A 152 -1.04 -9.00 13.03
N PRO A 153 -1.04 -10.33 13.05
CA PRO A 153 -2.28 -11.12 12.97
C PRO A 153 -3.32 -10.66 13.99
N ASN A 154 -4.57 -10.62 13.60
CA ASN A 154 -5.74 -10.17 14.36
C ASN A 154 -5.78 -8.67 14.74
N TYR A 155 -4.74 -7.89 14.49
CA TYR A 155 -4.77 -6.47 14.85
C TYR A 155 -6.10 -5.77 14.38
N PRO A 156 -6.79 -5.00 15.22
CA PRO A 156 -6.40 -4.46 16.53
C PRO A 156 -6.73 -5.36 17.73
N GLU A 157 -7.28 -6.55 17.54
CA GLU A 157 -7.44 -7.55 18.60
C GLU A 157 -6.10 -8.25 18.89
N ASP A 158 -6.05 -9.02 20.00
CA ASP A 158 -4.84 -9.70 20.42
C ASP A 158 -4.32 -10.71 19.39
N TYR A 159 -2.99 -10.74 19.21
CA TYR A 159 -2.35 -11.69 18.30
C TYR A 159 -2.48 -13.13 18.85
N PRO A 160 -2.42 -14.18 17.97
CA PRO A 160 -2.48 -15.56 18.40
C PRO A 160 -1.24 -16.00 19.18
N ARG A 161 -1.40 -16.99 20.04
CA ARG A 161 -0.33 -17.70 20.76
C ARG A 161 0.46 -18.62 19.84
N ASN A 162 1.71 -18.90 20.21
CA ASN A 162 2.58 -19.88 19.52
C ASN A 162 2.67 -19.65 18.01
N ILE A 163 2.72 -18.40 17.57
CA ILE A 163 2.94 -18.07 16.17
C ILE A 163 4.37 -17.63 15.92
N TYR A 164 4.80 -17.90 14.70
CA TYR A 164 6.06 -17.42 14.18
C TYR A 164 5.76 -16.85 12.78
N CYS A 165 5.67 -15.53 12.71
CA CYS A 165 5.39 -14.77 11.50
C CYS A 165 6.63 -14.08 11.03
N TYR A 166 6.86 -14.06 9.70
CA TYR A 166 7.91 -13.24 9.17
C TYR A 166 7.45 -12.40 7.96
N TRP A 167 8.10 -11.28 7.78
CA TRP A 167 8.00 -10.38 6.63
C TRP A 167 9.39 -10.21 6.05
N HIS A 168 9.58 -10.66 4.83
CA HIS A 168 10.79 -10.42 4.06
C HIS A 168 10.51 -9.29 3.06
N PHE A 169 11.21 -8.19 3.22
CA PHE A 169 11.12 -7.04 2.35
C PHE A 169 12.25 -7.06 1.36
N GLN A 170 11.95 -6.83 0.11
CA GLN A 170 12.92 -6.69 -0.95
C GLN A 170 12.55 -5.51 -1.84
N THR A 171 13.45 -4.55 -2.00
CA THR A 171 13.30 -3.44 -2.94
C THR A 171 14.39 -3.50 -4.02
N VAL A 172 14.36 -2.56 -4.96
CA VAL A 172 15.38 -2.48 -6.02
C VAL A 172 16.74 -2.07 -5.46
N LEU A 173 17.82 -2.50 -6.09
CA LEU A 173 19.17 -2.11 -5.71
C LEU A 173 19.33 -0.59 -5.69
N GLY A 174 20.09 -0.08 -4.73
CA GLY A 174 20.25 1.36 -4.50
C GLY A 174 19.11 2.00 -3.70
N HIS A 175 18.24 1.17 -3.12
CA HIS A 175 17.21 1.58 -2.19
C HIS A 175 17.26 0.73 -0.93
N ARG A 176 16.73 1.27 0.15
CA ARG A 176 16.66 0.63 1.46
C ARG A 176 15.24 0.72 2.01
N ILE A 177 14.89 -0.18 2.90
CA ILE A 177 13.59 -0.22 3.55
C ILE A 177 13.64 0.62 4.81
N GLN A 178 12.68 1.53 4.96
CA GLN A 178 12.37 2.19 6.23
C GLN A 178 11.04 1.67 6.75
N LEU A 179 11.03 1.18 7.98
CA LEU A 179 9.88 0.69 8.71
C LEU A 179 9.55 1.65 9.85
N THR A 180 8.29 2.08 9.94
CA THR A 180 7.80 2.99 10.98
C THR A 180 6.58 2.39 11.67
N PHE A 181 6.66 2.18 12.98
CA PHE A 181 5.54 1.72 13.79
C PHE A 181 4.64 2.91 14.16
N HIS A 182 3.33 2.69 14.14
CA HIS A 182 2.29 3.67 14.50
C HIS A 182 1.47 3.20 15.70
N ASP A 183 1.62 1.94 16.06
CA ASP A 183 1.01 1.30 17.23
C ASP A 183 1.83 0.05 17.53
N PHE A 184 2.14 -0.16 18.82
CA PHE A 184 2.98 -1.27 19.24
C PHE A 184 2.63 -1.69 20.67
N GLU A 185 2.15 -2.90 20.83
CA GLU A 185 1.87 -3.52 22.12
C GLU A 185 2.13 -5.01 22.04
N VAL A 186 3.29 -5.45 22.53
CA VAL A 186 3.75 -6.83 22.59
C VAL A 186 4.03 -7.17 24.05
N GLU A 187 3.95 -8.44 24.45
CA GLU A 187 4.20 -8.83 25.83
C GLU A 187 5.50 -8.21 26.36
N SER A 188 5.43 -7.61 27.56
CA SER A 188 6.56 -6.86 28.11
C SER A 188 7.52 -7.76 28.86
N HIS A 189 8.81 -7.73 28.50
CA HIS A 189 9.90 -8.35 29.22
C HIS A 189 11.19 -7.54 29.06
N GLN A 190 12.08 -7.55 30.06
CA GLN A 190 13.34 -6.77 29.98
C GLN A 190 14.23 -7.18 28.80
N GLU A 191 14.29 -8.47 28.51
CA GLU A 191 15.12 -9.06 27.46
C GLU A 191 14.30 -9.56 26.26
N CYS A 192 12.99 -9.27 26.20
CA CYS A 192 12.08 -9.71 25.14
C CYS A 192 12.15 -11.23 24.86
N ILE A 193 12.18 -12.07 25.91
CA ILE A 193 12.35 -13.53 25.78
C ILE A 193 11.02 -14.29 25.55
N TYR A 194 9.88 -13.65 25.77
CA TYR A 194 8.56 -14.24 25.56
C TYR A 194 8.07 -13.92 24.15
N ASP A 195 7.30 -12.83 24.02
CA ASP A 195 6.84 -12.35 22.72
C ASP A 195 7.72 -11.20 22.24
N TYR A 196 8.08 -11.18 20.95
CA TYR A 196 8.93 -10.13 20.41
C TYR A 196 8.74 -9.89 18.93
N VAL A 197 9.11 -8.68 18.50
CA VAL A 197 9.35 -8.33 17.12
C VAL A 197 10.86 -8.15 16.94
N ALA A 198 11.49 -8.98 16.11
CA ALA A 198 12.90 -8.84 15.75
C ALA A 198 13.05 -8.38 14.30
N ILE A 199 13.99 -7.48 14.04
CA ILE A 199 14.25 -6.91 12.72
C ILE A 199 15.73 -7.09 12.38
N TYR A 200 15.99 -7.56 11.16
CA TYR A 200 17.32 -7.92 10.66
C TYR A 200 17.63 -7.18 9.36
N ASP A 201 18.87 -6.81 9.20
CA ASP A 201 19.42 -6.10 8.04
C ASP A 201 19.83 -7.07 6.94
N GLY A 202 18.86 -7.62 6.23
CA GLY A 202 19.09 -8.59 5.15
C GLY A 202 17.96 -9.60 5.00
N ARG A 203 18.26 -10.77 4.45
CA ARG A 203 17.28 -11.76 3.97
C ARG A 203 16.69 -12.68 5.03
N SER A 204 17.31 -12.78 6.19
CA SER A 204 16.97 -13.77 7.20
C SER A 204 17.46 -13.38 8.58
N GLU A 205 17.10 -14.16 9.58
CA GLU A 205 17.57 -14.03 10.97
C GLU A 205 19.09 -14.21 11.15
N ASN A 206 19.78 -14.75 10.16
CA ASN A 206 21.25 -14.85 10.17
C ASN A 206 21.93 -13.52 9.79
N SER A 207 21.18 -12.54 9.37
CA SER A 207 21.66 -11.19 9.08
C SER A 207 21.86 -10.39 10.37
N SER A 208 22.56 -9.25 10.27
CA SER A 208 22.79 -8.38 11.44
C SER A 208 21.47 -7.89 12.02
N THR A 209 21.32 -7.94 13.35
CA THR A 209 20.10 -7.49 14.02
C THR A 209 20.05 -5.96 14.03
N LEU A 210 18.95 -5.38 13.55
CA LEU A 210 18.63 -3.95 13.67
C LEU A 210 17.95 -3.62 15.00
N GLY A 211 17.21 -4.57 15.57
CA GLY A 211 16.60 -4.43 16.87
C GLY A 211 15.67 -5.59 17.23
N ILE A 212 15.44 -5.77 18.55
CA ILE A 212 14.44 -6.67 19.11
C ILE A 212 13.56 -5.83 20.03
N TYR A 213 12.25 -5.92 19.86
CA TYR A 213 11.29 -5.03 20.48
C TYR A 213 10.15 -5.82 21.14
N CYS A 214 9.76 -5.40 22.33
CA CYS A 214 8.59 -5.87 23.07
C CYS A 214 8.08 -4.77 23.99
N GLY A 215 6.99 -5.01 24.73
CA GLY A 215 6.34 -4.01 25.57
C GLY A 215 5.41 -3.08 24.79
N GLY A 216 5.06 -1.95 25.39
CA GLY A 216 4.10 -1.00 24.85
C GLY A 216 4.70 0.31 24.31
N ARG A 217 6.03 0.36 24.10
CA ARG A 217 6.68 1.52 23.52
C ARG A 217 6.94 1.30 22.04
N GLU A 218 6.42 2.19 21.23
CA GLU A 218 6.67 2.18 19.78
C GLU A 218 8.18 2.30 19.48
N PRO A 219 8.75 1.35 18.70
CA PRO A 219 10.11 1.49 18.21
C PRO A 219 10.29 2.75 17.37
N TYR A 220 11.46 3.38 17.43
CA TYR A 220 11.83 4.39 16.43
C TYR A 220 11.84 3.77 15.04
N ALA A 221 11.78 4.63 14.01
CA ALA A 221 11.88 4.17 12.63
C ALA A 221 13.15 3.34 12.43
N VAL A 222 12.99 2.12 11.89
CA VAL A 222 14.08 1.19 11.62
C VAL A 222 14.42 1.24 10.13
N ILE A 223 15.69 1.41 9.81
CA ILE A 223 16.17 1.58 8.43
C ILE A 223 17.19 0.47 8.14
N ALA A 224 16.94 -0.31 7.09
CA ALA A 224 17.92 -1.27 6.59
C ALA A 224 19.10 -0.55 5.92
N SER A 225 20.26 -1.17 5.90
CA SER A 225 21.44 -0.65 5.18
C SER A 225 21.43 -1.00 3.70
N THR A 226 20.69 -2.06 3.31
CA THR A 226 20.60 -2.60 1.95
C THR A 226 19.16 -2.63 1.44
N ASN A 227 18.96 -3.22 0.28
CA ASN A 227 17.65 -3.38 -0.34
C ASN A 227 16.80 -4.53 0.24
N GLU A 228 17.25 -5.15 1.32
CA GLU A 228 16.54 -6.25 1.98
C GLU A 228 16.42 -6.00 3.49
N MET A 229 15.29 -6.37 4.06
CA MET A 229 15.00 -6.36 5.50
C MET A 229 14.19 -7.60 5.84
N PHE A 230 14.45 -8.20 7.00
CA PHE A 230 13.69 -9.33 7.48
C PHE A 230 13.14 -9.03 8.88
N MET A 231 11.84 -9.18 9.07
CA MET A 231 11.17 -8.94 10.35
C MET A 231 10.44 -10.20 10.80
N VAL A 232 10.51 -10.49 12.09
CA VAL A 232 9.85 -11.64 12.74
C VAL A 232 8.96 -11.14 13.86
N LEU A 233 7.77 -11.70 14.00
CA LEU A 233 6.96 -11.70 15.22
C LEU A 233 6.93 -13.14 15.74
N ALA A 234 7.51 -13.38 16.89
CA ALA A 234 7.44 -14.66 17.60
C ALA A 234 6.62 -14.49 18.88
N THR A 235 5.70 -15.41 19.14
CA THR A 235 4.87 -15.42 20.35
C THR A 235 4.88 -16.79 21.01
N ASP A 236 4.82 -16.80 22.34
CA ASP A 236 4.75 -18.01 23.15
C ASP A 236 3.30 -18.43 23.48
N ALA A 237 3.14 -19.34 24.46
CA ALA A 237 1.83 -19.81 24.95
C ALA A 237 1.21 -18.86 25.99
N GLY A 238 1.93 -17.81 26.39
CA GLY A 238 1.61 -16.94 27.51
C GLY A 238 0.59 -15.85 27.19
N LEU A 239 0.98 -14.63 27.39
CA LEU A 239 0.12 -13.45 27.40
C LEU A 239 0.08 -12.75 26.04
N GLN A 240 -1.10 -12.69 25.45
CA GLN A 240 -1.31 -11.98 24.17
C GLN A 240 -1.53 -10.50 24.38
N ARG A 241 -1.21 -9.72 23.35
CA ARG A 241 -1.42 -8.27 23.27
C ARG A 241 -1.94 -7.91 21.87
N LYS A 242 -2.28 -6.65 21.71
CA LYS A 242 -2.78 -6.06 20.47
C LYS A 242 -1.83 -6.21 19.28
N GLY A 243 -0.53 -6.31 19.52
CA GLY A 243 0.48 -6.41 18.46
C GLY A 243 0.88 -5.07 17.90
N PHE A 244 0.98 -4.97 16.58
CA PHE A 244 1.49 -3.76 15.95
C PHE A 244 0.75 -3.37 14.68
N LYS A 245 0.85 -2.07 14.37
CA LYS A 245 0.58 -1.49 13.06
C LYS A 245 1.76 -0.66 12.63
N ALA A 246 2.26 -0.91 11.42
CA ALA A 246 3.42 -0.22 10.87
C ALA A 246 3.22 0.14 9.40
N THR A 247 3.99 1.10 8.92
CA THR A 247 4.16 1.40 7.50
C THR A 247 5.60 1.17 7.09
N PHE A 248 5.80 0.79 5.85
CA PHE A 248 7.12 0.72 5.26
C PHE A 248 7.19 1.52 3.98
N VAL A 249 8.38 2.01 3.67
CA VAL A 249 8.68 2.73 2.44
C VAL A 249 10.06 2.36 1.93
N SER A 250 10.19 2.24 0.62
CA SER A 250 11.48 2.13 -0.06
C SER A 250 12.03 3.53 -0.31
N GLU A 251 13.18 3.83 0.27
CA GLU A 251 13.90 5.09 0.12
C GLU A 251 15.19 4.87 -0.67
N CYS A 252 15.63 5.90 -1.39
CA CYS A 252 16.90 5.87 -2.10
C CYS A 252 18.10 5.86 -1.14
N GLY A 253 19.23 5.36 -1.62
CA GLY A 253 20.46 5.26 -0.85
C GLY A 253 20.70 3.87 -0.30
N GLY A 254 21.79 3.74 0.45
CA GLY A 254 22.18 2.52 1.11
C GLY A 254 23.50 1.95 0.62
N TYR A 255 23.82 0.77 1.13
CA TYR A 255 25.09 0.07 0.84
C TYR A 255 24.94 -0.88 -0.35
N LEU A 256 25.84 -0.78 -1.29
CA LEU A 256 25.93 -1.62 -2.48
C LEU A 256 27.29 -2.34 -2.51
N ARG A 257 27.27 -3.66 -2.56
CA ARG A 257 28.48 -4.43 -2.80
C ARG A 257 28.67 -4.64 -4.30
N ALA A 258 29.71 -4.05 -4.84
CA ALA A 258 30.10 -4.28 -6.24
C ALA A 258 30.68 -5.70 -6.40
N THR A 259 30.26 -6.39 -7.46
CA THR A 259 30.73 -7.71 -7.83
C THR A 259 31.43 -7.65 -9.19
N ASN A 260 31.99 -8.77 -9.64
CA ASN A 260 32.59 -8.90 -10.98
C ASN A 260 31.53 -8.89 -12.12
N HIS A 261 30.23 -8.85 -11.78
CA HIS A 261 29.14 -8.73 -12.74
C HIS A 261 28.57 -7.33 -12.71
N SER A 262 28.07 -6.85 -13.84
CA SER A 262 27.36 -5.58 -13.93
C SER A 262 26.07 -5.63 -13.12
N GLN A 263 25.91 -4.68 -12.22
CA GLN A 263 24.69 -4.47 -11.42
C GLN A 263 24.10 -3.12 -11.79
N THR A 264 22.77 -3.01 -11.78
CA THR A 264 22.07 -1.77 -12.10
C THR A 264 21.33 -1.29 -10.87
N PHE A 265 21.45 -0.03 -10.55
CA PHE A 265 20.63 0.63 -9.52
C PHE A 265 20.02 1.92 -10.06
N TYR A 266 19.00 2.41 -9.38
CA TYR A 266 18.17 3.52 -9.83
C TYR A 266 18.18 4.65 -8.81
N SER A 267 18.06 5.89 -9.28
CA SER A 267 17.98 7.08 -8.40
C SER A 267 16.74 7.07 -7.49
N HIS A 268 15.64 6.42 -7.90
CA HIS A 268 14.44 6.32 -7.08
C HIS A 268 13.60 5.08 -7.46
N PRO A 269 12.71 4.57 -6.56
CA PRO A 269 12.01 3.29 -6.75
C PRO A 269 11.02 3.27 -7.92
N ARG A 270 10.68 4.44 -8.49
CA ARG A 270 9.73 4.58 -9.60
C ARG A 270 10.38 5.09 -10.88
N TYR A 271 11.69 4.89 -11.00
CA TYR A 271 12.42 5.22 -12.22
C TYR A 271 11.71 4.63 -13.46
N GLY A 272 11.63 5.40 -14.53
CA GLY A 272 10.96 5.02 -15.78
C GLY A 272 9.44 5.21 -15.79
N SER A 273 8.79 5.35 -14.64
CA SER A 273 7.33 5.56 -14.52
C SER A 273 6.94 6.95 -14.00
N ARG A 274 7.79 7.58 -13.21
CA ARG A 274 7.58 8.91 -12.63
C ARG A 274 8.91 9.62 -12.40
N PRO A 275 8.94 10.98 -12.38
CA PRO A 275 10.09 11.73 -11.93
C PRO A 275 10.42 11.44 -10.44
N TYR A 276 11.65 11.71 -10.04
CA TYR A 276 12.04 11.70 -8.64
C TYR A 276 11.28 12.77 -7.84
N LYS A 277 11.18 12.58 -6.53
CA LYS A 277 10.49 13.51 -5.63
C LYS A 277 11.36 14.73 -5.36
N ARG A 278 10.72 15.86 -5.03
CA ARG A 278 11.42 17.05 -4.54
C ARG A 278 12.05 16.81 -3.17
N ASN A 279 13.13 17.53 -2.87
CA ASN A 279 13.82 17.49 -1.57
C ASN A 279 14.28 16.09 -1.16
N MET A 280 14.74 15.29 -2.12
CA MET A 280 15.36 13.99 -1.83
C MET A 280 16.84 14.18 -1.54
N TYR A 281 17.32 13.47 -0.53
CA TYR A 281 18.74 13.28 -0.26
C TYR A 281 19.03 11.79 -0.24
N CYS A 282 19.87 11.33 -1.16
CA CYS A 282 20.19 9.93 -1.35
C CYS A 282 21.71 9.75 -1.25
N ASP A 283 22.14 8.88 -0.37
CA ASP A 283 23.56 8.54 -0.19
C ASP A 283 23.78 7.06 -0.52
N TRP A 284 24.61 6.77 -1.51
CA TRP A 284 24.98 5.42 -1.91
C TRP A 284 26.43 5.16 -1.58
N ARG A 285 26.72 4.13 -0.79
CA ARG A 285 28.06 3.64 -0.56
C ARG A 285 28.29 2.38 -1.37
N ILE A 286 29.17 2.46 -2.37
CA ILE A 286 29.49 1.34 -3.25
C ILE A 286 30.89 0.83 -2.89
N GLN A 287 30.96 -0.41 -2.45
CA GLN A 287 32.21 -1.02 -2.03
C GLN A 287 32.53 -2.25 -2.88
N ALA A 288 33.75 -2.32 -3.40
CA ALA A 288 34.32 -3.50 -4.05
C ALA A 288 35.16 -4.31 -3.06
N ASP A 289 35.57 -5.51 -3.47
CA ASP A 289 36.54 -6.31 -2.74
C ASP A 289 37.91 -5.60 -2.70
N PRO A 290 38.75 -5.88 -1.70
CA PRO A 290 40.12 -5.37 -1.66
C PRO A 290 40.86 -5.59 -3.00
N GLU A 291 41.66 -4.62 -3.41
CA GLU A 291 42.42 -4.63 -4.69
C GLU A 291 41.55 -4.47 -5.95
N SER A 292 40.26 -4.28 -5.81
CA SER A 292 39.33 -4.02 -6.92
C SER A 292 38.91 -2.55 -6.96
N SER A 293 38.54 -2.08 -8.14
CA SER A 293 38.00 -0.72 -8.33
C SER A 293 36.55 -0.77 -8.78
N VAL A 294 35.77 0.27 -8.39
CA VAL A 294 34.40 0.43 -8.83
C VAL A 294 34.35 1.28 -10.11
N LYS A 295 33.70 0.78 -11.14
CA LYS A 295 33.42 1.51 -12.37
C LYS A 295 31.91 1.79 -12.47
N ILE A 296 31.55 3.05 -12.47
CA ILE A 296 30.17 3.50 -12.66
C ILE A 296 29.97 3.91 -14.12
N ARG A 297 28.88 3.45 -14.72
CA ARG A 297 28.41 3.87 -16.04
C ARG A 297 26.96 4.33 -15.94
N PHE A 298 26.68 5.58 -16.27
CA PHE A 298 25.32 6.08 -16.36
C PHE A 298 24.67 5.60 -17.65
N LEU A 299 23.56 4.88 -17.53
CA LEU A 299 22.75 4.41 -18.66
C LEU A 299 21.77 5.49 -19.08
N HIS A 300 21.28 6.28 -18.13
CA HIS A 300 20.44 7.44 -18.28
C HIS A 300 20.76 8.44 -17.19
N PHE A 301 20.82 9.71 -17.52
CA PHE A 301 21.08 10.79 -16.57
C PHE A 301 20.27 12.01 -16.94
N GLU A 302 19.27 12.34 -16.13
CA GLU A 302 18.41 13.49 -16.29
C GLU A 302 18.02 14.02 -14.91
N ILE A 303 18.59 15.16 -14.56
CA ILE A 303 18.30 15.92 -13.35
C ILE A 303 18.10 17.38 -13.73
N GLU A 304 17.53 18.19 -12.83
CA GLU A 304 17.28 19.59 -13.08
C GLU A 304 18.55 20.30 -13.55
N TYR A 305 18.45 21.03 -14.67
CA TYR A 305 19.62 21.71 -15.24
C TYR A 305 19.98 22.95 -14.45
N SER A 306 21.26 23.08 -14.11
CA SER A 306 21.89 24.28 -13.58
C SER A 306 23.33 24.36 -14.08
N GLU A 307 23.81 25.54 -14.47
CA GLU A 307 25.18 25.73 -14.93
C GLU A 307 26.24 25.42 -13.85
N ARG A 308 25.88 25.51 -12.58
CA ARG A 308 26.76 25.33 -11.42
C ARG A 308 26.29 24.24 -10.47
N CYS A 309 25.34 23.40 -10.87
CA CYS A 309 24.69 22.42 -10.00
C CYS A 309 24.11 23.07 -8.71
N ASP A 310 23.47 24.25 -8.84
CA ASP A 310 22.92 24.99 -7.70
C ASP A 310 21.59 24.41 -7.20
N TYR A 311 20.95 23.53 -8.00
CA TYR A 311 19.66 22.94 -7.70
C TYR A 311 19.82 21.46 -7.40
N ASP A 312 19.46 20.60 -8.35
CA ASP A 312 19.63 19.15 -8.17
C ASP A 312 21.02 18.71 -8.68
N TYR A 313 21.72 17.88 -7.91
CA TYR A 313 23.04 17.41 -8.30
C TYR A 313 23.35 16.00 -7.82
N LEU A 314 24.31 15.36 -8.46
CA LEU A 314 24.95 14.12 -8.03
C LEU A 314 26.43 14.40 -7.78
N GLU A 315 26.87 14.14 -6.57
CA GLU A 315 28.28 14.21 -6.17
C GLU A 315 28.86 12.80 -6.03
N ILE A 316 30.07 12.60 -6.53
CA ILE A 316 30.82 11.34 -6.39
C ILE A 316 32.12 11.64 -5.67
N THR A 317 32.35 11.00 -4.53
CA THR A 317 33.52 11.20 -3.67
C THR A 317 34.30 9.90 -3.48
#